data_c661d3a9b4982a3df8629e7158ace295
#
_entry.id   c661d3a9b4982a3df8629e7158ace295
#
_cell.length_a   1.000
_cell.length_b   1.000
_cell.length_c   1.000
_cell.angle_alpha   90.00
_cell.angle_beta   90.00
_cell.angle_gamma   90.00
#
_symmetry.space_group_name_H-M   'P 1'
#
loop_
_entity.id
_entity.type
_entity.pdbx_description
1 polymer ?
#
loop_
_entity_poly.entity_id
_entity_poly.type
_entity_poly.pdbx_seq_one_letter_code
_entity_poly.pdbx_strand_id
1 'polypeptide(L)'
;MPEKPIYNESMNSDANRLIGSLANRGEMRVGADTEIAVGRPGRHLSIYPGQMGYDLQDELDHLTYRVMEANVFFAPRFLAPAMPRLEERQVRLAVIRDEDERRSRLRMLFPFSVEKPGFSVGPSIIRVWANPFGPLGTPLVDAEGAAETIDNLFEAISRPEAKLPGVLVLPDLRLNGRFAHLAKAVALGRELPLTITSPYERPMLQSAEDGQMYLQNSLAKNHLREMRRQFRLLSELGPVSYNVARQPEEIRLRMEEFLALEASGWKGRKRSAMITDRLRAAFAREAITNLAEADQVRIHTLDLNGSAVASMVVFIMAGEAYTWKTAYDENYARFSPGKLLMADLTEWHLDDANIERTDSCAVPDHPIMSRFWQEREAMGTLVIGLRSNADRDVRQVGTQLHMYRNTRNIARILRDKILSRRFGS
;
A
#
# COMPACT_ATOMS: atom_id res chain seq x y z
N MET A 1 -3.21 63.70 26.53
CA MET A 1 -4.15 63.13 25.54
C MET A 1 -3.50 61.96 24.92
N PRO A 2 -3.91 60.71 25.15
CA PRO A 2 -3.36 59.56 24.46
C PRO A 2 -4.18 59.29 23.16
N GLU A 3 -3.44 59.00 22.09
CA GLU A 3 -3.97 58.66 20.78
C GLU A 3 -4.68 57.31 20.78
N LYS A 4 -5.80 57.23 20.09
CA LYS A 4 -6.58 56.01 19.88
C LYS A 4 -5.91 55.12 18.80
N PRO A 5 -5.83 53.81 18.96
CA PRO A 5 -5.39 52.92 17.90
C PRO A 5 -6.43 52.79 16.79
N ILE A 6 -5.97 52.97 15.56
CA ILE A 6 -6.78 52.75 14.34
C ILE A 6 -6.93 51.26 14.14
N TYR A 7 -8.12 50.70 14.39
CA TYR A 7 -8.47 49.36 14.02
C TYR A 7 -8.72 49.24 12.51
N ASN A 8 -7.99 48.34 11.89
CA ASN A 8 -8.00 48.16 10.45
C ASN A 8 -9.21 47.30 10.03
N GLU A 9 -10.22 47.97 9.43
CA GLU A 9 -11.44 47.32 8.93
C GLU A 9 -11.25 46.39 7.72
N SER A 10 -10.01 46.30 7.18
CA SER A 10 -9.74 45.48 6.00
C SER A 10 -9.62 43.97 6.28
N MET A 11 -9.30 43.55 7.51
CA MET A 11 -9.21 42.12 7.86
C MET A 11 -10.52 41.40 8.01
N ASN A 12 -11.63 42.13 8.27
CA ASN A 12 -12.98 41.53 8.40
C ASN A 12 -13.65 41.27 7.05
N SER A 13 -13.24 41.94 5.98
CA SER A 13 -13.83 41.74 4.65
C SER A 13 -13.33 40.45 3.97
N ASP A 14 -12.11 40.07 4.24
CA ASP A 14 -11.51 38.85 3.64
C ASP A 14 -11.96 37.58 4.35
N ALA A 15 -12.16 37.62 5.67
CA ALA A 15 -12.76 36.52 6.42
C ALA A 15 -14.22 36.28 6.03
N ASN A 16 -15.00 37.31 5.80
CA ASN A 16 -16.40 37.23 5.33
C ASN A 16 -16.48 36.79 3.85
N ARG A 17 -15.51 37.11 3.01
CA ARG A 17 -15.41 36.58 1.65
C ARG A 17 -15.08 35.07 1.62
N LEU A 18 -14.20 34.60 2.49
CA LEU A 18 -13.88 33.16 2.63
C LEU A 18 -15.09 32.37 3.15
N ILE A 19 -15.85 32.89 4.10
CA ILE A 19 -17.08 32.27 4.60
C ILE A 19 -18.19 32.30 3.56
N GLY A 20 -18.31 33.37 2.76
CA GLY A 20 -19.28 33.50 1.67
C GLY A 20 -19.03 32.59 0.48
N SER A 21 -17.74 32.19 0.22
CA SER A 21 -17.40 31.28 -0.86
C SER A 21 -17.74 29.82 -0.56
N LEU A 22 -17.95 29.46 0.70
CA LEU A 22 -18.40 28.13 1.12
C LEU A 22 -19.92 27.91 0.93
N ALA A 23 -20.68 28.93 0.57
CA ALA A 23 -22.12 28.87 0.45
C ALA A 23 -22.65 28.71 -0.98
N ASN A 24 -21.81 28.73 -2.01
CA ASN A 24 -22.24 28.60 -3.41
C ASN A 24 -22.22 27.14 -3.84
N ARG A 25 -23.38 26.48 -3.70
CA ARG A 25 -23.62 25.08 -4.04
C ARG A 25 -24.06 24.94 -5.49
N GLY A 26 -23.22 24.28 -6.27
CA GLY A 26 -23.44 23.99 -7.69
C GLY A 26 -22.18 24.09 -8.53
N GLU A 27 -21.09 24.62 -7.98
CA GLU A 27 -19.81 24.66 -8.66
C GLU A 27 -19.02 23.39 -8.40
N MET A 28 -18.46 22.82 -9.44
CA MET A 28 -17.50 21.70 -9.40
C MET A 28 -16.45 21.99 -8.32
N ARG A 29 -16.18 21.04 -7.43
CA ARG A 29 -15.19 21.25 -6.35
C ARG A 29 -13.87 21.74 -6.90
N VAL A 30 -13.28 22.68 -6.20
CA VAL A 30 -11.97 23.23 -6.57
C VAL A 30 -10.97 22.07 -6.74
N GLY A 31 -10.39 21.94 -7.95
CA GLY A 31 -9.41 20.92 -8.28
C GLY A 31 -9.96 19.58 -8.81
N ALA A 32 -11.27 19.34 -8.85
CA ALA A 32 -11.82 18.15 -9.52
C ALA A 32 -11.88 18.35 -11.05
N ASP A 33 -11.39 17.34 -11.79
CA ASP A 33 -11.48 17.34 -13.26
C ASP A 33 -12.88 16.92 -13.75
N THR A 34 -13.60 16.13 -12.96
CA THR A 34 -14.89 15.56 -13.30
C THR A 34 -15.69 15.33 -12.02
N GLU A 35 -16.99 15.63 -12.07
CA GLU A 35 -17.93 15.33 -11.00
C GLU A 35 -19.21 14.72 -11.57
N ILE A 36 -19.67 13.60 -11.02
CA ILE A 36 -20.80 12.83 -11.51
C ILE A 36 -21.69 12.46 -10.33
N ALA A 37 -22.95 12.93 -10.33
CA ALA A 37 -23.95 12.50 -9.36
C ALA A 37 -24.31 11.02 -9.57
N VAL A 38 -24.35 10.21 -8.48
CA VAL A 38 -24.57 8.77 -8.55
C VAL A 38 -25.47 8.26 -7.43
N GLY A 39 -26.21 7.21 -7.72
CA GLY A 39 -27.07 6.54 -6.73
C GLY A 39 -28.10 7.50 -6.12
N ARG A 40 -27.90 7.88 -4.86
CA ARG A 40 -28.82 8.70 -4.09
C ARG A 40 -28.51 10.19 -4.15
N PRO A 41 -29.49 11.07 -3.87
CA PRO A 41 -29.25 12.51 -3.76
C PRO A 41 -28.09 12.83 -2.81
N GLY A 42 -27.23 13.77 -3.20
CA GLY A 42 -26.07 14.18 -2.42
C GLY A 42 -24.85 13.25 -2.53
N ARG A 43 -24.94 12.16 -3.30
CA ARG A 43 -23.77 11.30 -3.57
C ARG A 43 -23.14 11.65 -4.91
N HIS A 44 -21.82 11.83 -4.91
CA HIS A 44 -21.03 12.17 -6.11
C HIS A 44 -19.78 11.34 -6.22
N LEU A 45 -19.42 10.98 -7.46
CA LEU A 45 -18.07 10.59 -7.84
C LEU A 45 -17.32 11.83 -8.30
N SER A 46 -16.22 12.18 -7.66
CA SER A 46 -15.31 13.24 -8.10
C SER A 46 -13.97 12.63 -8.50
N ILE A 47 -13.40 13.05 -9.63
CA ILE A 47 -12.08 12.61 -10.11
C ILE A 47 -11.11 13.79 -10.00
N TYR A 48 -10.03 13.59 -9.26
CA TYR A 48 -8.99 14.58 -9.00
C TYR A 48 -7.65 14.17 -9.62
N PRO A 49 -6.80 15.12 -10.01
CA PRO A 49 -5.40 14.85 -10.28
C PRO A 49 -4.70 14.36 -8.99
N GLY A 50 -3.67 13.51 -9.13
CA GLY A 50 -3.00 12.86 -7.98
C GLY A 50 -2.40 13.84 -6.97
N GLN A 51 -1.97 15.02 -7.42
CA GLN A 51 -1.44 16.07 -6.52
C GLN A 51 -2.43 16.55 -5.47
N MET A 52 -3.74 16.45 -5.73
CA MET A 52 -4.79 16.78 -4.77
C MET A 52 -4.85 15.82 -3.57
N GLY A 53 -4.05 14.75 -3.58
CA GLY A 53 -3.95 13.84 -2.44
C GLY A 53 -3.51 14.51 -1.15
N TYR A 54 -2.73 15.59 -1.23
CA TYR A 54 -2.35 16.38 -0.05
C TYR A 54 -3.52 17.20 0.50
N ASP A 55 -4.30 17.83 -0.36
CA ASP A 55 -5.44 18.66 0.05
C ASP A 55 -6.61 17.82 0.61
N LEU A 56 -6.70 16.56 0.18
CA LEU A 56 -7.71 15.61 0.65
C LEU A 56 -7.25 14.78 1.88
N GLN A 57 -6.05 15.01 2.40
CA GLN A 57 -5.44 14.14 3.41
C GLN A 57 -6.31 14.01 4.66
N ASP A 58 -6.79 15.09 5.23
CA ASP A 58 -7.57 15.07 6.47
C ASP A 58 -8.90 14.33 6.30
N GLU A 59 -9.60 14.55 5.17
CA GLU A 59 -10.85 13.85 4.88
C GLU A 59 -10.61 12.34 4.66
N LEU A 60 -9.51 12.00 3.98
CA LEU A 60 -9.13 10.61 3.72
C LEU A 60 -8.64 9.89 4.98
N ASP A 61 -7.96 10.58 5.91
CA ASP A 61 -7.59 10.02 7.20
C ASP A 61 -8.84 9.53 7.95
N HIS A 62 -9.94 10.30 7.94
CA HIS A 62 -11.20 9.87 8.53
C HIS A 62 -11.80 8.62 7.87
N LEU A 63 -11.59 8.42 6.57
CA LEU A 63 -12.03 7.21 5.88
C LEU A 63 -11.24 5.99 6.36
N THR A 64 -9.93 6.12 6.62
CA THR A 64 -9.06 4.99 6.99
C THR A 64 -9.51 4.25 8.26
N TYR A 65 -10.20 4.94 9.18
CA TYR A 65 -10.76 4.35 10.41
C TYR A 65 -12.07 3.58 10.19
N ARG A 66 -12.66 3.65 9.01
CA ARG A 66 -13.99 3.09 8.72
C ARG A 66 -13.99 2.12 7.55
N VAL A 67 -12.82 1.80 7.03
CA VAL A 67 -12.70 0.92 5.85
C VAL A 67 -13.15 -0.50 6.19
N MET A 68 -13.81 -1.16 5.24
CA MET A 68 -14.17 -2.57 5.39
C MET A 68 -12.99 -3.52 5.23
N GLU A 69 -11.92 -3.06 4.55
CA GLU A 69 -10.69 -3.81 4.32
C GLU A 69 -9.52 -2.83 4.29
N ALA A 70 -8.48 -3.10 5.08
CA ALA A 70 -7.35 -2.21 5.23
C ALA A 70 -6.42 -2.27 4.01
N ASN A 71 -5.90 -1.10 3.63
CA ASN A 71 -4.80 -0.95 2.67
C ASN A 71 -3.98 0.30 3.01
N VAL A 72 -2.91 0.13 3.77
CA VAL A 72 -2.05 1.23 4.20
C VAL A 72 -1.41 1.98 3.01
N PHE A 73 -1.24 1.33 1.87
CA PHE A 73 -0.65 1.94 0.67
C PHE A 73 -1.58 2.95 0.00
N PHE A 74 -2.87 2.92 0.35
CA PHE A 74 -3.86 3.92 -0.08
C PHE A 74 -4.24 4.87 1.06
N ALA A 75 -3.69 4.67 2.27
CA ALA A 75 -3.79 5.71 3.30
C ALA A 75 -3.16 7.01 2.78
N PRO A 76 -3.78 8.18 3.00
CA PRO A 76 -3.34 9.44 2.40
C PRO A 76 -1.91 9.79 2.78
N ARG A 77 -1.48 9.46 4.00
CA ARG A 77 -0.12 9.70 4.51
C ARG A 77 0.97 8.92 3.77
N PHE A 78 0.62 7.79 3.14
CA PHE A 78 1.51 7.06 2.23
C PHE A 78 1.29 7.50 0.77
N LEU A 79 0.03 7.61 0.36
CA LEU A 79 -0.36 7.79 -1.04
C LEU A 79 0.03 9.17 -1.59
N ALA A 80 -0.21 10.25 -0.83
CA ALA A 80 0.07 11.61 -1.26
C ALA A 80 1.56 11.82 -1.61
N PRO A 81 2.54 11.45 -0.75
CA PRO A 81 3.96 11.54 -1.12
C PRO A 81 4.40 10.55 -2.19
N ALA A 82 3.69 9.41 -2.35
CA ALA A 82 4.06 8.36 -3.29
C ALA A 82 3.72 8.69 -4.74
N MET A 83 2.51 9.20 -5.00
CA MET A 83 2.02 9.45 -6.36
C MET A 83 2.94 10.34 -7.21
N PRO A 84 3.43 11.48 -6.73
CA PRO A 84 4.29 12.34 -7.55
C PRO A 84 5.74 11.84 -7.70
N ARG A 85 6.16 10.84 -6.91
CA ARG A 85 7.58 10.42 -6.84
C ARG A 85 7.85 8.99 -7.29
N LEU A 86 6.85 8.11 -7.23
CA LEU A 86 7.04 6.69 -7.53
C LEU A 86 6.44 6.25 -8.87
N GLU A 87 5.68 7.13 -9.53
CA GLU A 87 4.96 6.78 -10.73
C GLU A 87 5.21 7.82 -11.83
N GLU A 88 5.59 7.35 -13.02
CA GLU A 88 5.72 8.18 -14.22
C GLU A 88 4.37 8.45 -14.89
N ARG A 89 3.36 7.63 -14.58
CA ARG A 89 2.01 7.74 -15.12
C ARG A 89 1.22 8.80 -14.36
N GLN A 90 0.28 9.43 -15.03
CA GLN A 90 -0.67 10.31 -14.34
C GLN A 90 -1.64 9.49 -13.50
N VAL A 91 -1.37 9.41 -12.21
CA VAL A 91 -2.30 8.87 -11.23
C VAL A 91 -3.40 9.90 -10.96
N ARG A 92 -4.64 9.43 -10.96
CA ARG A 92 -5.83 10.22 -10.58
C ARG A 92 -6.51 9.58 -9.39
N LEU A 93 -7.25 10.36 -8.64
CA LEU A 93 -8.02 9.92 -7.48
C LEU A 93 -9.50 9.98 -7.83
N ALA A 94 -10.18 8.86 -7.83
CA ALA A 94 -11.63 8.81 -7.84
C ALA A 94 -12.11 8.69 -6.39
N VAL A 95 -12.99 9.58 -5.98
CA VAL A 95 -13.53 9.69 -4.62
C VAL A 95 -15.04 9.68 -4.70
N ILE A 96 -15.68 8.77 -3.98
CA ILE A 96 -17.14 8.82 -3.77
C ILE A 96 -17.39 9.43 -2.43
N ARG A 97 -18.32 10.42 -2.39
CA ARG A 97 -18.71 11.05 -1.15
C ARG A 97 -20.22 11.27 -1.10
N ASP A 98 -20.74 11.27 0.13
CA ASP A 98 -22.08 11.71 0.46
C ASP A 98 -22.00 13.13 0.99
N GLU A 99 -22.81 14.02 0.45
CA GLU A 99 -22.94 15.40 0.92
C GLU A 99 -24.39 15.75 1.22
N ASP A 100 -24.59 16.32 2.36
CA ASP A 100 -25.81 17.02 2.73
C ASP A 100 -25.48 18.45 3.20
N GLU A 101 -26.50 19.20 3.63
CA GLU A 101 -26.33 20.60 4.06
C GLU A 101 -25.31 20.80 5.19
N ARG A 102 -24.98 19.77 5.95
CA ARG A 102 -24.22 19.87 7.19
C ARG A 102 -23.00 18.98 7.20
N ARG A 103 -22.93 17.96 6.34
CA ARG A 103 -21.90 16.91 6.40
C ARG A 103 -21.40 16.54 5.03
N SER A 104 -20.08 16.35 4.94
CA SER A 104 -19.40 15.67 3.84
C SER A 104 -18.75 14.42 4.37
N ARG A 105 -19.03 13.25 3.77
CA ARG A 105 -18.47 11.97 4.20
C ARG A 105 -17.93 11.22 3.02
N LEU A 106 -16.62 10.97 3.03
CA LEU A 106 -15.99 10.09 2.06
C LEU A 106 -16.45 8.65 2.26
N ARG A 107 -16.86 8.01 1.17
CA ARG A 107 -17.28 6.62 1.10
C ARG A 107 -16.26 5.73 0.43
N MET A 108 -15.43 6.28 -0.46
CA MET A 108 -14.45 5.51 -1.22
C MET A 108 -13.29 6.37 -1.69
N LEU A 109 -12.10 5.79 -1.69
CA LEU A 109 -10.93 6.25 -2.43
C LEU A 109 -10.46 5.16 -3.39
N PHE A 110 -10.26 5.55 -4.64
CA PHE A 110 -9.86 4.68 -5.74
C PHE A 110 -8.76 5.38 -6.56
N PRO A 111 -7.48 5.23 -6.20
CA PRO A 111 -6.38 5.76 -7.01
C PRO A 111 -6.20 4.91 -8.28
N PHE A 112 -6.08 5.54 -9.45
CA PHE A 112 -5.99 4.85 -10.73
C PHE A 112 -5.19 5.60 -11.78
N SER A 113 -4.74 4.88 -12.80
CA SER A 113 -4.23 5.42 -14.06
C SER A 113 -5.02 4.89 -15.24
N VAL A 114 -4.95 5.59 -16.38
CA VAL A 114 -5.44 5.09 -17.67
C VAL A 114 -4.24 4.70 -18.52
N GLU A 115 -4.21 3.44 -18.96
CA GLU A 115 -3.05 2.90 -19.68
C GLU A 115 -3.43 1.81 -20.67
N LYS A 116 -2.46 1.35 -21.45
CA LYS A 116 -2.58 0.11 -22.25
C LYS A 116 -2.15 -1.08 -21.39
N PRO A 117 -2.83 -2.25 -21.51
CA PRO A 117 -2.47 -3.42 -20.73
C PRO A 117 -1.17 -4.08 -21.22
N GLY A 118 -0.42 -4.67 -20.32
CA GLY A 118 0.69 -5.58 -20.59
C GLY A 118 1.73 -5.05 -21.58
N PHE A 119 1.74 -5.59 -22.79
CA PHE A 119 2.62 -5.19 -23.89
C PHE A 119 2.10 -3.99 -24.71
N SER A 120 1.23 -3.19 -24.13
CA SER A 120 0.61 -2.02 -24.76
C SER A 120 -0.28 -2.36 -25.97
N VAL A 121 -0.81 -3.57 -26.03
CA VAL A 121 -1.72 -4.06 -27.08
C VAL A 121 -3.12 -4.23 -26.53
N GLY A 122 -4.14 -3.83 -27.27
CA GLY A 122 -5.54 -3.95 -26.86
C GLY A 122 -6.20 -2.64 -26.44
N PRO A 123 -7.39 -2.70 -25.84
CA PRO A 123 -8.11 -1.53 -25.37
C PRO A 123 -7.36 -0.83 -24.25
N SER A 124 -7.58 0.48 -24.08
CA SER A 124 -7.14 1.16 -22.86
C SER A 124 -7.92 0.65 -21.65
N ILE A 125 -7.29 0.70 -20.50
CA ILE A 125 -7.86 0.21 -19.23
C ILE A 125 -7.80 1.29 -18.15
N ILE A 126 -8.72 1.21 -17.21
CA ILE A 126 -8.61 1.86 -15.90
C ILE A 126 -7.84 0.87 -15.02
N ARG A 127 -6.65 1.24 -14.58
CA ARG A 127 -5.87 0.38 -13.70
C ARG A 127 -5.73 0.99 -12.31
N VAL A 128 -6.19 0.28 -11.29
CA VAL A 128 -5.96 0.67 -9.90
C VAL A 128 -4.46 0.73 -9.65
N TRP A 129 -4.04 1.74 -8.90
CA TRP A 129 -2.64 2.00 -8.65
C TRP A 129 -2.10 1.00 -7.62
N ALA A 130 -1.28 0.09 -8.09
CA ALA A 130 -0.47 -0.80 -7.27
C ALA A 130 0.91 -0.93 -7.92
N ASN A 131 1.95 -0.91 -7.12
CA ASN A 131 3.33 -0.92 -7.57
C ASN A 131 4.24 -1.64 -6.58
N PRO A 132 5.55 -1.84 -6.87
CA PRO A 132 6.46 -2.56 -5.97
C PRO A 132 6.67 -1.93 -4.58
N PHE A 133 6.26 -0.68 -4.36
CA PHE A 133 6.30 -0.02 -3.06
C PHE A 133 4.96 -0.07 -2.32
N GLY A 134 3.86 -0.30 -3.04
CA GLY A 134 2.51 -0.50 -2.51
C GLY A 134 1.84 -1.68 -3.21
N PRO A 135 2.18 -2.95 -2.85
CA PRO A 135 1.79 -4.13 -3.60
C PRO A 135 0.40 -4.65 -3.21
N LEU A 136 -0.58 -3.75 -3.06
CA LEU A 136 -1.96 -4.09 -2.76
C LEU A 136 -2.88 -3.10 -3.48
N GLY A 137 -3.78 -3.63 -4.32
CA GLY A 137 -4.68 -2.84 -5.15
C GLY A 137 -6.12 -2.76 -4.62
N THR A 138 -6.34 -3.01 -3.33
CA THR A 138 -7.67 -2.90 -2.71
C THR A 138 -8.04 -1.43 -2.49
N PRO A 139 -9.10 -0.89 -3.11
CA PRO A 139 -9.61 0.44 -2.83
C PRO A 139 -10.04 0.61 -1.37
N LEU A 140 -9.92 1.82 -0.82
CA LEU A 140 -10.49 2.13 0.48
C LEU A 140 -11.99 2.36 0.33
N VAL A 141 -12.80 1.55 0.99
CA VAL A 141 -14.28 1.64 0.96
C VAL A 141 -14.80 1.64 2.38
N ASP A 142 -15.65 2.63 2.70
CA ASP A 142 -16.35 2.70 3.99
C ASP A 142 -17.15 1.40 4.19
N ALA A 143 -17.02 0.77 5.36
CA ALA A 143 -17.71 -0.47 5.69
C ALA A 143 -19.24 -0.31 5.63
N GLU A 144 -19.75 0.89 5.95
CA GLU A 144 -21.16 1.19 5.87
C GLU A 144 -21.60 1.44 4.41
N GLY A 145 -22.49 0.60 3.90
CA GLY A 145 -23.00 0.70 2.53
C GLY A 145 -21.97 0.37 1.45
N ALA A 146 -20.98 -0.48 1.74
CA ALA A 146 -19.90 -0.81 0.84
C ALA A 146 -20.39 -1.36 -0.52
N ALA A 147 -21.36 -2.26 -0.53
CA ALA A 147 -21.92 -2.83 -1.77
C ALA A 147 -22.56 -1.74 -2.67
N GLU A 148 -23.36 -0.85 -2.08
CA GLU A 148 -23.97 0.29 -2.79
C GLU A 148 -22.88 1.24 -3.33
N THR A 149 -21.83 1.49 -2.55
CA THR A 149 -20.72 2.36 -2.96
C THR A 149 -19.96 1.78 -4.14
N ILE A 150 -19.69 0.47 -4.14
CA ILE A 150 -19.03 -0.23 -5.27
C ILE A 150 -19.95 -0.23 -6.50
N ASP A 151 -21.24 -0.45 -6.31
CA ASP A 151 -22.24 -0.40 -7.38
C ASP A 151 -22.27 0.98 -8.05
N ASN A 152 -22.31 2.05 -7.24
CA ASN A 152 -22.26 3.42 -7.72
C ASN A 152 -20.93 3.77 -8.41
N LEU A 153 -19.80 3.19 -7.97
CA LEU A 153 -18.54 3.34 -8.68
C LEU A 153 -18.65 2.78 -10.10
N PHE A 154 -19.09 1.52 -10.24
CA PHE A 154 -19.18 0.87 -11.55
C PHE A 154 -20.14 1.63 -12.48
N GLU A 155 -21.24 2.10 -11.94
CA GLU A 155 -22.16 2.95 -12.68
C GLU A 155 -21.48 4.24 -13.16
N ALA A 156 -20.87 4.99 -12.26
CA ALA A 156 -20.29 6.30 -12.57
C ALA A 156 -19.15 6.20 -13.59
N ILE A 157 -18.20 5.28 -13.41
CA ILE A 157 -17.05 5.14 -14.31
C ILE A 157 -17.41 4.54 -15.68
N SER A 158 -18.61 3.95 -15.81
CA SER A 158 -19.13 3.46 -17.11
C SER A 158 -19.83 4.55 -17.92
N ARG A 159 -20.18 5.66 -17.29
CA ARG A 159 -20.90 6.78 -17.97
C ARG A 159 -19.98 7.54 -18.94
N PRO A 160 -20.49 8.02 -20.07
CA PRO A 160 -19.71 8.80 -21.04
C PRO A 160 -19.04 10.06 -20.43
N GLU A 161 -19.68 10.68 -19.44
CA GLU A 161 -19.19 11.87 -18.75
C GLU A 161 -17.86 11.63 -18.02
N ALA A 162 -17.62 10.41 -17.55
CA ALA A 162 -16.36 10.02 -16.92
C ALA A 162 -15.17 10.03 -17.89
N LYS A 163 -15.41 9.90 -19.21
CA LYS A 163 -14.39 9.80 -20.25
C LYS A 163 -13.32 8.75 -19.96
N LEU A 164 -13.75 7.62 -19.39
CA LEU A 164 -12.89 6.52 -18.97
C LEU A 164 -13.02 5.30 -19.87
N PRO A 165 -11.98 4.45 -19.95
CA PRO A 165 -12.04 3.16 -20.66
C PRO A 165 -13.11 2.22 -20.08
N GLY A 166 -13.59 1.29 -20.92
CA GLY A 166 -14.63 0.33 -20.55
C GLY A 166 -14.14 -0.92 -19.81
N VAL A 167 -12.88 -1.01 -19.39
CA VAL A 167 -12.33 -2.15 -18.66
C VAL A 167 -11.58 -1.65 -17.41
N LEU A 168 -11.99 -2.17 -16.27
CA LEU A 168 -11.38 -1.93 -14.97
C LEU A 168 -10.45 -3.10 -14.60
N VAL A 169 -9.24 -2.79 -14.16
CA VAL A 169 -8.23 -3.76 -13.69
C VAL A 169 -7.83 -3.43 -12.26
N LEU A 170 -8.00 -4.40 -11.37
CA LEU A 170 -7.62 -4.34 -9.96
C LEU A 170 -6.45 -5.32 -9.73
N PRO A 171 -5.19 -4.88 -9.81
CA PRO A 171 -4.02 -5.73 -9.63
C PRO A 171 -3.76 -6.01 -8.15
N ASP A 172 -3.06 -7.12 -7.87
CA ASP A 172 -2.61 -7.50 -6.54
C ASP A 172 -3.73 -7.40 -5.48
N LEU A 173 -4.93 -7.89 -5.85
CA LEU A 173 -6.11 -7.91 -5.00
C LEU A 173 -6.13 -9.20 -4.19
N ARG A 174 -6.58 -9.14 -2.94
CA ARG A 174 -6.92 -10.31 -2.12
C ARG A 174 -8.18 -10.94 -2.68
N LEU A 175 -8.07 -12.13 -3.29
CA LEU A 175 -9.19 -12.77 -4.00
C LEU A 175 -10.30 -13.24 -3.08
N ASN A 176 -9.96 -13.53 -1.82
CA ASN A 176 -10.86 -13.90 -0.74
C ASN A 176 -11.19 -12.74 0.21
N GLY A 177 -10.70 -11.51 -0.09
CA GLY A 177 -11.00 -10.32 0.68
C GLY A 177 -12.45 -9.85 0.50
N ARG A 178 -12.94 -9.08 1.46
CA ARG A 178 -14.32 -8.54 1.47
C ARG A 178 -14.59 -7.68 0.23
N PHE A 179 -13.62 -6.85 -0.17
CA PHE A 179 -13.76 -6.03 -1.37
C PHE A 179 -13.91 -6.89 -2.63
N ALA A 180 -13.07 -7.91 -2.81
CA ALA A 180 -13.12 -8.78 -3.98
C ALA A 180 -14.46 -9.55 -4.07
N HIS A 181 -14.98 -10.02 -2.93
CA HIS A 181 -16.29 -10.67 -2.87
C HIS A 181 -17.42 -9.71 -3.28
N LEU A 182 -17.46 -8.50 -2.73
CA LEU A 182 -18.49 -7.52 -3.08
C LEU A 182 -18.36 -7.05 -4.53
N ALA A 183 -17.15 -6.74 -5.00
CA ALA A 183 -16.92 -6.32 -6.38
C ALA A 183 -17.37 -7.37 -7.40
N LYS A 184 -17.09 -8.66 -7.13
CA LYS A 184 -17.58 -9.77 -7.96
C LYS A 184 -19.11 -9.89 -7.90
N ALA A 185 -19.71 -9.80 -6.72
CA ALA A 185 -21.16 -9.88 -6.56
C ALA A 185 -21.88 -8.73 -7.28
N VAL A 186 -21.41 -7.51 -7.14
CA VAL A 186 -21.95 -6.33 -7.83
C VAL A 186 -21.80 -6.48 -9.36
N ALA A 187 -20.62 -6.91 -9.84
CA ALA A 187 -20.41 -7.12 -11.27
C ALA A 187 -21.37 -8.17 -11.84
N LEU A 188 -21.55 -9.28 -11.14
CA LEU A 188 -22.51 -10.33 -11.54
C LEU A 188 -23.97 -9.84 -11.50
N GLY A 189 -24.36 -9.08 -10.48
CA GLY A 189 -25.70 -8.50 -10.39
C GLY A 189 -26.00 -7.48 -11.51
N ARG A 190 -24.97 -6.88 -12.09
CA ARG A 190 -25.05 -5.99 -13.27
C ARG A 190 -24.81 -6.69 -14.61
N GLU A 191 -24.69 -8.01 -14.62
CA GLU A 191 -24.36 -8.82 -15.81
C GLU A 191 -23.04 -8.35 -16.49
N LEU A 192 -22.08 -7.84 -15.70
CA LEU A 192 -20.79 -7.39 -16.21
C LEU A 192 -19.82 -8.58 -16.35
N PRO A 193 -19.14 -8.73 -17.49
CA PRO A 193 -18.14 -9.77 -17.65
C PRO A 193 -16.93 -9.50 -16.76
N LEU A 194 -16.43 -10.56 -16.13
CA LEU A 194 -15.24 -10.50 -15.29
C LEU A 194 -14.34 -11.71 -15.47
N THR A 195 -13.07 -11.55 -15.17
CA THR A 195 -12.10 -12.65 -15.09
C THR A 195 -11.03 -12.39 -14.04
N ILE A 196 -10.48 -13.46 -13.47
CA ILE A 196 -9.32 -13.40 -12.60
C ILE A 196 -8.11 -13.87 -13.41
N THR A 197 -7.04 -13.09 -13.36
CA THR A 197 -5.79 -13.41 -14.03
C THR A 197 -4.61 -13.34 -13.08
N SER A 198 -3.53 -14.08 -13.42
CA SER A 198 -2.28 -14.11 -12.66
C SER A 198 -2.46 -14.41 -11.16
N PRO A 199 -3.22 -15.46 -10.76
CA PRO A 199 -3.35 -15.82 -9.36
C PRO A 199 -1.99 -16.27 -8.79
N TYR A 200 -1.80 -16.00 -7.49
CA TYR A 200 -0.64 -16.44 -6.72
C TYR A 200 -0.95 -16.45 -5.23
N GLU A 201 -0.08 -17.08 -4.45
CA GLU A 201 -0.18 -17.09 -3.01
C GLU A 201 0.91 -16.19 -2.40
N ARG A 202 0.51 -15.42 -1.38
CA ARG A 202 1.41 -14.55 -0.61
C ARG A 202 1.50 -15.08 0.82
N PRO A 203 2.72 -15.24 1.38
CA PRO A 203 2.88 -15.59 2.79
C PRO A 203 2.22 -14.54 3.68
N MET A 204 1.54 -15.00 4.71
CA MET A 204 0.85 -14.17 5.68
C MET A 204 1.07 -14.78 7.07
N LEU A 205 1.01 -13.98 8.12
CA LEU A 205 1.02 -14.41 9.50
C LEU A 205 -0.35 -14.13 10.12
N GLN A 206 -1.02 -15.19 10.52
CA GLN A 206 -2.27 -15.13 11.28
C GLN A 206 -2.44 -16.44 12.03
N SER A 207 -2.21 -16.43 13.34
CA SER A 207 -2.33 -17.63 14.18
C SER A 207 -2.94 -17.28 15.52
N ALA A 208 -3.57 -18.27 16.16
CA ALA A 208 -4.02 -18.18 17.53
C ALA A 208 -2.94 -18.64 18.54
N GLU A 209 -1.82 -19.17 18.05
CA GLU A 209 -0.68 -19.56 18.88
C GLU A 209 0.10 -18.30 19.30
N ASP A 210 0.73 -18.34 20.47
CA ASP A 210 1.75 -17.37 20.82
C ASP A 210 2.96 -17.47 19.90
N GLY A 211 3.77 -16.40 19.82
CA GLY A 211 4.84 -16.31 18.86
C GLY A 211 5.89 -17.41 18.98
N GLN A 212 6.23 -17.82 20.22
CA GLN A 212 7.22 -18.85 20.46
C GLN A 212 6.70 -20.23 20.01
N MET A 213 5.45 -20.57 20.32
CA MET A 213 4.82 -21.83 19.93
C MET A 213 4.69 -21.90 18.41
N TYR A 214 4.25 -20.82 17.78
CA TYR A 214 4.13 -20.73 16.33
C TYR A 214 5.47 -21.01 15.64
N LEU A 215 6.57 -20.38 16.06
CA LEU A 215 7.90 -20.62 15.48
C LEU A 215 8.37 -22.07 15.68
N GLN A 216 8.05 -22.68 16.82
CA GLN A 216 8.37 -24.10 17.06
C GLN A 216 7.62 -25.05 16.14
N ASN A 217 6.38 -24.70 15.79
CA ASN A 217 5.52 -25.53 14.93
C ASN A 217 5.78 -25.27 13.44
N SER A 218 6.05 -24.02 13.06
CA SER A 218 6.24 -23.63 11.65
C SER A 218 7.65 -23.95 11.13
N LEU A 219 8.66 -23.93 11.99
CA LEU A 219 10.06 -24.12 11.58
C LEU A 219 10.57 -25.53 11.92
N ALA A 220 11.30 -26.16 10.98
CA ALA A 220 11.96 -27.41 11.26
C ALA A 220 12.98 -27.28 12.41
N LYS A 221 13.09 -28.30 13.26
CA LYS A 221 13.99 -28.32 14.43
C LYS A 221 15.44 -27.93 14.09
N ASN A 222 15.93 -28.31 12.91
CA ASN A 222 17.28 -27.97 12.46
C ASN A 222 17.43 -26.46 12.20
N HIS A 223 16.39 -25.79 11.68
CA HIS A 223 16.39 -24.33 11.48
C HIS A 223 16.43 -23.59 12.82
N LEU A 224 15.61 -24.03 13.79
CA LEU A 224 15.61 -23.44 15.13
C LEU A 224 16.96 -23.59 15.83
N ARG A 225 17.59 -24.78 15.72
CA ARG A 225 18.94 -25.01 16.27
C ARG A 225 19.97 -24.11 15.61
N GLU A 226 19.91 -23.98 14.28
CA GLU A 226 20.84 -23.13 13.54
C GLU A 226 20.66 -21.65 13.89
N MET A 227 19.43 -21.16 14.01
CA MET A 227 19.15 -19.78 14.45
C MET A 227 19.70 -19.51 15.86
N ARG A 228 19.49 -20.43 16.81
CA ARG A 228 20.06 -20.32 18.17
C ARG A 228 21.59 -20.31 18.14
N ARG A 229 22.20 -21.12 17.28
CA ARG A 229 23.65 -21.13 17.07
C ARG A 229 24.14 -19.80 16.50
N GLN A 230 23.47 -19.29 15.46
CA GLN A 230 23.81 -18.01 14.83
C GLN A 230 23.67 -16.84 15.79
N PHE A 231 22.60 -16.80 16.60
CA PHE A 231 22.41 -15.79 17.63
C PHE A 231 23.54 -15.82 18.66
N ARG A 232 23.89 -17.00 19.20
CA ARG A 232 25.00 -17.15 20.14
C ARG A 232 26.32 -16.64 19.56
N LEU A 233 26.66 -17.05 18.32
CA LEU A 233 27.88 -16.61 17.66
C LEU A 233 27.90 -15.10 17.38
N LEU A 234 26.76 -14.50 17.08
CA LEU A 234 26.62 -13.04 16.94
C LEU A 234 26.85 -12.35 18.31
N SER A 235 26.31 -12.92 19.38
CA SER A 235 26.46 -12.40 20.76
C SER A 235 27.89 -12.52 21.30
N GLU A 236 28.74 -13.38 20.72
CA GLU A 236 30.17 -13.43 21.05
C GLU A 236 30.93 -12.17 20.56
N LEU A 237 30.37 -11.42 19.60
CA LEU A 237 30.93 -10.17 19.09
C LEU A 237 30.53 -8.93 19.91
N GLY A 238 29.55 -9.06 20.79
CA GLY A 238 29.03 -7.99 21.63
C GLY A 238 27.56 -8.17 21.99
N PRO A 239 26.99 -7.27 22.78
CA PRO A 239 25.58 -7.31 23.15
C PRO A 239 24.67 -7.20 21.93
N VAL A 240 23.73 -8.14 21.81
CA VAL A 240 22.68 -8.17 20.78
C VAL A 240 21.36 -7.81 21.42
N SER A 241 20.59 -6.91 20.79
CA SER A 241 19.24 -6.54 21.26
C SER A 241 18.27 -6.42 20.08
N TYR A 242 17.01 -6.81 20.33
CA TYR A 242 15.89 -6.53 19.45
C TYR A 242 15.16 -5.27 19.92
N ASN A 243 14.90 -4.34 19.02
CA ASN A 243 14.27 -3.07 19.33
C ASN A 243 13.15 -2.75 18.34
N VAL A 244 12.13 -2.02 18.84
CA VAL A 244 10.99 -1.57 18.01
C VAL A 244 10.80 -0.08 18.23
N ALA A 245 11.16 0.72 17.23
CA ALA A 245 10.92 2.15 17.22
C ALA A 245 9.43 2.43 16.98
N ARG A 246 8.85 3.28 17.86
CA ARG A 246 7.42 3.66 17.82
C ARG A 246 7.22 5.17 17.81
N GLN A 247 8.07 5.90 18.50
CA GLN A 247 7.95 7.35 18.61
C GLN A 247 8.45 8.04 17.33
N PRO A 248 7.80 9.13 16.87
CA PRO A 248 8.14 9.79 15.60
C PRO A 248 9.63 10.18 15.47
N GLU A 249 10.25 10.67 16.54
CA GLU A 249 11.67 11.04 16.57
C GLU A 249 12.57 9.82 16.39
N GLU A 250 12.26 8.73 17.11
CA GLU A 250 13.01 7.49 17.03
C GLU A 250 12.86 6.84 15.64
N ILE A 251 11.64 6.82 15.10
CA ILE A 251 11.35 6.31 13.76
C ILE A 251 12.16 7.08 12.71
N ARG A 252 12.25 8.41 12.80
CA ARG A 252 13.06 9.23 11.87
C ARG A 252 14.53 8.83 11.91
N LEU A 253 15.11 8.65 13.10
CA LEU A 253 16.49 8.22 13.25
C LEU A 253 16.71 6.81 12.69
N ARG A 254 15.87 5.86 13.08
CA ARG A 254 15.95 4.47 12.58
C ARG A 254 15.70 4.36 11.08
N MET A 255 14.93 5.26 10.47
CA MET A 255 14.74 5.30 9.02
C MET A 255 16.01 5.72 8.29
N GLU A 256 16.77 6.69 8.80
CA GLU A 256 18.07 7.05 8.20
C GLU A 256 19.09 5.91 8.34
N GLU A 257 19.11 5.23 9.49
CA GLU A 257 19.92 4.00 9.67
C GLU A 257 19.51 2.91 8.68
N PHE A 258 18.19 2.68 8.49
CA PHE A 258 17.67 1.74 7.50
C PHE A 258 18.14 2.09 6.08
N LEU A 259 18.05 3.36 5.66
CA LEU A 259 18.47 3.80 4.33
C LEU A 259 19.97 3.61 4.11
N ALA A 260 20.78 3.90 5.13
CA ALA A 260 22.22 3.66 5.10
C ALA A 260 22.54 2.16 5.01
N LEU A 261 21.87 1.34 5.81
CA LEU A 261 22.02 -0.10 5.83
C LEU A 261 21.60 -0.74 4.49
N GLU A 262 20.49 -0.31 3.89
CA GLU A 262 20.06 -0.77 2.56
C GLU A 262 21.08 -0.41 1.47
N ALA A 263 21.69 0.76 1.57
CA ALA A 263 22.68 1.24 0.60
C ALA A 263 24.07 0.57 0.75
N SER A 264 24.43 0.11 1.94
CA SER A 264 25.72 -0.56 2.19
C SER A 264 25.80 -1.94 1.51
N GLY A 265 24.65 -2.61 1.31
CA GLY A 265 24.55 -3.95 0.76
C GLY A 265 24.44 -4.02 -0.77
N TRP A 266 24.05 -5.19 -1.27
CA TRP A 266 23.89 -5.48 -2.70
C TRP A 266 22.92 -4.52 -3.42
N LYS A 267 21.92 -3.99 -2.71
CA LYS A 267 20.96 -3.03 -3.28
C LYS A 267 21.65 -1.71 -3.65
N GLY A 268 22.58 -1.24 -2.81
CA GLY A 268 23.39 -0.06 -3.11
C GLY A 268 24.30 -0.29 -4.31
N ARG A 269 25.01 -1.43 -4.33
CA ARG A 269 25.89 -1.81 -5.48
C ARG A 269 25.11 -1.93 -6.79
N LYS A 270 23.83 -2.40 -6.75
CA LYS A 270 22.94 -2.47 -7.91
C LYS A 270 22.17 -1.17 -8.19
N ARG A 271 22.41 -0.11 -7.43
CA ARG A 271 21.68 1.17 -7.50
C ARG A 271 20.16 1.00 -7.37
N SER A 272 19.72 0.03 -6.59
CA SER A 272 18.30 -0.25 -6.32
C SER A 272 17.87 0.11 -4.89
N ALA A 273 18.79 0.53 -4.03
CA ALA A 273 18.51 1.09 -2.72
C ALA A 273 17.72 2.39 -2.85
N MET A 274 16.83 2.67 -1.91
CA MET A 274 15.95 3.86 -1.98
C MET A 274 16.75 5.16 -2.02
N ILE A 275 17.81 5.27 -1.24
CA ILE A 275 18.64 6.48 -1.16
C ILE A 275 19.42 6.78 -2.46
N THR A 276 19.58 5.81 -3.35
CA THR A 276 20.26 6.02 -4.64
C THR A 276 19.42 6.75 -5.68
N ASP A 277 18.14 6.94 -5.41
CA ASP A 277 17.19 7.71 -6.21
C ASP A 277 16.59 8.82 -5.35
N ARG A 278 16.80 10.07 -5.77
CA ARG A 278 16.38 11.25 -5.01
C ARG A 278 14.88 11.28 -4.72
N LEU A 279 14.04 10.89 -5.68
CA LEU A 279 12.60 10.91 -5.52
C LEU A 279 12.13 9.81 -4.56
N ARG A 280 12.71 8.62 -4.67
CA ARG A 280 12.43 7.50 -3.75
C ARG A 280 12.88 7.80 -2.32
N ALA A 281 14.05 8.42 -2.17
CA ALA A 281 14.54 8.83 -0.86
C ALA A 281 13.62 9.89 -0.21
N ALA A 282 13.21 10.89 -0.99
CA ALA A 282 12.28 11.92 -0.52
C ALA A 282 10.90 11.33 -0.16
N PHE A 283 10.37 10.43 -1.01
CA PHE A 283 9.14 9.70 -0.72
C PHE A 283 9.25 8.93 0.60
N ALA A 284 10.31 8.13 0.77
CA ALA A 284 10.46 7.29 1.95
C ALA A 284 10.47 8.12 3.25
N ARG A 285 11.25 9.20 3.28
CA ARG A 285 11.33 10.09 4.45
C ARG A 285 9.99 10.73 4.78
N GLU A 286 9.32 11.28 3.78
CA GLU A 286 8.03 11.95 3.98
C GLU A 286 6.93 10.98 4.39
N ALA A 287 6.77 9.86 3.67
CA ALA A 287 5.76 8.86 4.00
C ALA A 287 5.95 8.26 5.41
N ILE A 288 7.20 7.93 5.78
CA ILE A 288 7.52 7.40 7.11
C ILE A 288 7.25 8.43 8.19
N THR A 289 7.61 9.70 7.99
CA THR A 289 7.32 10.78 8.95
C THR A 289 5.81 10.95 9.14
N ASN A 290 5.07 11.05 8.04
CA ASN A 290 3.61 11.22 8.09
C ASN A 290 2.89 10.03 8.77
N LEU A 291 3.33 8.80 8.47
CA LEU A 291 2.79 7.59 9.10
C LEU A 291 3.19 7.46 10.57
N ALA A 292 4.37 7.93 10.97
CA ALA A 292 4.81 7.94 12.36
C ALA A 292 3.94 8.87 13.21
N GLU A 293 3.58 10.04 12.70
CA GLU A 293 2.67 10.98 13.37
C GLU A 293 1.27 10.39 13.58
N ALA A 294 0.85 9.44 12.73
CA ALA A 294 -0.43 8.73 12.85
C ALA A 294 -0.32 7.39 13.61
N ASP A 295 0.81 7.07 14.22
CA ASP A 295 1.10 5.78 14.87
C ASP A 295 0.95 4.55 13.93
N GLN A 296 1.16 4.75 12.63
CA GLN A 296 0.93 3.75 11.56
C GLN A 296 2.22 3.10 11.04
N VAL A 297 3.35 3.28 11.72
CA VAL A 297 4.63 2.66 11.32
C VAL A 297 5.42 2.21 12.54
N ARG A 298 6.18 1.12 12.36
CA ARG A 298 7.19 0.60 13.29
C ARG A 298 8.46 0.31 12.53
N ILE A 299 9.62 0.50 13.16
CA ILE A 299 10.89 0.04 12.61
C ILE A 299 11.47 -0.95 13.61
N HIS A 300 11.55 -2.20 13.18
CA HIS A 300 12.12 -3.29 13.94
C HIS A 300 13.60 -3.42 13.60
N THR A 301 14.47 -3.53 14.60
CA THR A 301 15.91 -3.70 14.41
C THR A 301 16.48 -4.82 15.27
N LEU A 302 17.46 -5.52 14.74
CA LEU A 302 18.40 -6.34 15.47
C LEU A 302 19.69 -5.56 15.57
N ASP A 303 20.06 -5.13 16.78
CA ASP A 303 21.24 -4.31 17.01
C ASP A 303 22.37 -5.14 17.60
N LEU A 304 23.59 -4.89 17.14
CA LEU A 304 24.84 -5.39 17.74
C LEU A 304 25.65 -4.18 18.23
N ASN A 305 26.03 -4.15 19.49
CA ASN A 305 26.71 -3.01 20.11
C ASN A 305 25.98 -1.67 19.89
N GLY A 306 24.63 -1.69 19.88
CA GLY A 306 23.80 -0.52 19.69
C GLY A 306 23.64 -0.04 18.23
N SER A 307 24.22 -0.73 17.24
CA SER A 307 24.09 -0.43 15.81
C SER A 307 23.25 -1.48 15.10
N ALA A 308 22.32 -1.08 14.25
CA ALA A 308 21.45 -2.01 13.53
C ALA A 308 22.23 -2.88 12.53
N VAL A 309 22.22 -4.21 12.72
CA VAL A 309 22.75 -5.20 11.77
C VAL A 309 21.66 -5.80 10.89
N ALA A 310 20.39 -5.65 11.28
CA ALA A 310 19.24 -5.89 10.42
C ALA A 310 18.11 -4.92 10.82
N SER A 311 17.31 -4.52 9.83
CA SER A 311 16.20 -3.60 10.04
C SER A 311 15.03 -3.94 9.11
N MET A 312 13.80 -3.77 9.60
CA MET A 312 12.56 -3.95 8.86
C MET A 312 11.56 -2.84 9.17
N VAL A 313 11.08 -2.19 8.13
CA VAL A 313 10.00 -1.20 8.20
C VAL A 313 8.66 -1.91 8.08
N VAL A 314 7.77 -1.70 9.03
CA VAL A 314 6.43 -2.28 9.11
C VAL A 314 5.40 -1.15 9.20
N PHE A 315 4.36 -1.22 8.38
CA PHE A 315 3.19 -0.35 8.51
C PHE A 315 2.08 -1.05 9.28
N ILE A 316 1.23 -0.27 9.95
CA ILE A 316 0.08 -0.80 10.69
C ILE A 316 -1.15 0.04 10.35
N MET A 317 -2.26 -0.61 10.02
CA MET A 317 -3.53 0.04 9.77
C MET A 317 -4.69 -0.90 10.12
N ALA A 318 -5.59 -0.45 10.99
CA ALA A 318 -6.82 -1.17 11.34
C ALA A 318 -6.58 -2.64 11.75
N GLY A 319 -5.62 -2.90 12.63
CA GLY A 319 -5.29 -4.25 13.12
C GLY A 319 -4.44 -5.09 12.16
N GLU A 320 -4.08 -4.56 11.00
CA GLU A 320 -3.25 -5.26 10.02
C GLU A 320 -1.86 -4.65 9.92
N ALA A 321 -0.81 -5.50 9.99
CA ALA A 321 0.57 -5.12 9.77
C ALA A 321 1.04 -5.50 8.35
N TYR A 322 2.00 -4.72 7.81
CA TYR A 322 2.54 -4.89 6.47
C TYR A 322 4.06 -4.79 6.53
N THR A 323 4.78 -5.90 6.28
CA THR A 323 6.24 -5.85 6.22
C THR A 323 6.68 -5.25 4.88
N TRP A 324 7.10 -3.99 4.93
CA TRP A 324 7.32 -3.21 3.70
C TRP A 324 8.71 -3.37 3.11
N LYS A 325 9.74 -3.09 3.89
CA LYS A 325 11.14 -3.12 3.43
C LYS A 325 12.05 -3.70 4.51
N THR A 326 13.04 -4.48 4.05
CA THR A 326 14.07 -5.04 4.93
C THR A 326 15.46 -4.77 4.38
N ALA A 327 16.41 -4.56 5.30
CA ALA A 327 17.83 -4.44 5.03
C ALA A 327 18.64 -5.19 6.10
N TYR A 328 19.85 -5.61 5.77
CA TYR A 328 20.80 -6.17 6.73
C TYR A 328 22.24 -5.88 6.30
N ASP A 329 23.15 -5.85 7.27
CA ASP A 329 24.57 -5.68 7.02
C ASP A 329 25.19 -6.99 6.52
N GLU A 330 25.71 -6.98 5.30
CA GLU A 330 26.31 -8.15 4.67
C GLU A 330 27.61 -8.62 5.35
N ASN A 331 28.28 -7.75 6.11
CA ASN A 331 29.45 -8.15 6.92
C ASN A 331 29.08 -9.20 7.97
N TYR A 332 27.82 -9.20 8.41
CA TYR A 332 27.26 -10.17 9.35
C TYR A 332 26.43 -11.27 8.69
N ALA A 333 26.48 -11.42 7.35
CA ALA A 333 25.65 -12.39 6.62
C ALA A 333 25.78 -13.83 7.12
N ARG A 334 26.98 -14.23 7.59
CA ARG A 334 27.24 -15.56 8.19
C ARG A 334 26.39 -15.89 9.42
N PHE A 335 25.89 -14.87 10.11
CA PHE A 335 25.00 -14.99 11.27
C PHE A 335 23.53 -14.87 10.92
N SER A 336 23.21 -14.64 9.63
CA SER A 336 21.84 -14.51 9.11
C SER A 336 20.97 -13.49 9.89
N PRO A 337 21.42 -12.23 10.14
CA PRO A 337 20.73 -11.30 11.03
C PRO A 337 19.31 -10.99 10.58
N GLY A 338 19.02 -11.00 9.26
CA GLY A 338 17.66 -10.83 8.75
C GLY A 338 16.72 -11.99 9.11
N LYS A 339 17.22 -13.23 9.33
CA LYS A 339 16.37 -14.33 9.81
C LYS A 339 16.14 -14.25 11.32
N LEU A 340 17.14 -13.80 12.07
CA LEU A 340 17.00 -13.56 13.51
C LEU A 340 15.95 -12.46 13.73
N LEU A 341 16.08 -11.32 13.06
CA LEU A 341 15.10 -10.26 13.09
C LEU A 341 13.68 -10.74 12.72
N MET A 342 13.58 -11.61 11.71
CA MET A 342 12.28 -12.15 11.28
C MET A 342 11.63 -13.04 12.35
N ALA A 343 12.42 -13.78 13.14
CA ALA A 343 11.89 -14.57 14.25
C ALA A 343 11.35 -13.66 15.36
N ASP A 344 12.16 -12.70 15.81
CA ASP A 344 11.76 -11.74 16.84
C ASP A 344 10.51 -10.95 16.43
N LEU A 345 10.44 -10.51 15.16
CA LEU A 345 9.28 -9.84 14.60
C LEU A 345 8.03 -10.74 14.57
N THR A 346 8.20 -12.02 14.24
CA THR A 346 7.08 -12.98 14.22
C THR A 346 6.51 -13.17 15.62
N GLU A 347 7.37 -13.35 16.64
CA GLU A 347 6.96 -13.41 18.05
C GLU A 347 6.23 -12.12 18.45
N TRP A 348 6.84 -10.96 18.18
CA TRP A 348 6.29 -9.67 18.54
C TRP A 348 4.91 -9.41 17.91
N HIS A 349 4.71 -9.76 16.62
CA HIS A 349 3.43 -9.55 15.93
C HIS A 349 2.32 -10.47 16.44
N LEU A 350 2.63 -11.70 16.82
CA LEU A 350 1.62 -12.63 17.36
C LEU A 350 1.27 -12.30 18.82
N ASP A 351 2.20 -11.70 19.56
CA ASP A 351 2.01 -11.35 20.97
C ASP A 351 1.40 -9.94 21.15
N ASP A 352 1.36 -9.10 20.09
CA ASP A 352 0.70 -7.78 20.13
C ASP A 352 -0.80 -7.90 19.83
N ALA A 353 -1.62 -7.70 20.87
CA ALA A 353 -3.08 -7.78 20.78
C ALA A 353 -3.72 -6.78 19.76
N ASN A 354 -2.97 -5.78 19.31
CA ASN A 354 -3.44 -4.81 18.32
C ASN A 354 -3.17 -5.26 16.88
N ILE A 355 -2.48 -6.40 16.67
CA ILE A 355 -2.19 -6.95 15.35
C ILE A 355 -2.98 -8.25 15.17
N GLU A 356 -3.99 -8.21 14.33
CA GLU A 356 -4.81 -9.39 14.01
C GLU A 356 -4.14 -10.29 12.96
N ARG A 357 -3.39 -9.66 12.04
CA ARG A 357 -2.68 -10.37 10.96
C ARG A 357 -1.56 -9.52 10.37
N THR A 358 -0.60 -10.17 9.70
CA THR A 358 0.50 -9.49 9.01
C THR A 358 0.63 -9.95 7.56
N ASP A 359 0.51 -9.01 6.62
CA ASP A 359 0.82 -9.24 5.20
C ASP A 359 2.34 -9.11 4.99
N SER A 360 2.94 -10.14 4.41
CA SER A 360 4.38 -10.10 4.10
C SER A 360 4.76 -9.09 3.02
N CYS A 361 3.82 -8.58 2.24
CA CYS A 361 4.07 -7.79 1.04
C CYS A 361 5.07 -8.43 0.07
N ALA A 362 5.35 -9.70 0.26
CA ALA A 362 6.38 -10.43 -0.48
C ALA A 362 5.90 -10.85 -1.87
N VAL A 363 6.87 -11.01 -2.76
CA VAL A 363 6.63 -11.70 -4.03
C VAL A 363 6.31 -13.18 -3.78
N PRO A 364 5.63 -13.86 -4.72
CA PRO A 364 5.39 -15.30 -4.62
C PRO A 364 6.70 -16.07 -4.34
N ASP A 365 6.60 -17.11 -3.53
CA ASP A 365 7.71 -18.02 -3.19
C ASP A 365 8.94 -17.32 -2.58
N HIS A 366 8.70 -16.23 -1.83
CA HIS A 366 9.80 -15.54 -1.14
C HIS A 366 10.50 -16.48 -0.14
N PRO A 367 11.83 -16.74 -0.29
CA PRO A 367 12.49 -17.86 0.39
C PRO A 367 12.52 -17.78 1.92
N ILE A 368 12.47 -16.57 2.49
CA ILE A 368 12.43 -16.37 3.93
C ILE A 368 10.96 -16.34 4.39
N MET A 369 10.14 -15.44 3.85
CA MET A 369 8.75 -15.27 4.29
C MET A 369 7.94 -16.57 4.16
N SER A 370 8.06 -17.28 3.02
CA SER A 370 7.36 -18.56 2.81
C SER A 370 7.81 -19.68 3.74
N ARG A 371 8.99 -19.55 4.36
CA ARG A 371 9.51 -20.54 5.33
C ARG A 371 9.03 -20.22 6.75
N PHE A 372 9.00 -18.95 7.14
CA PHE A 372 8.61 -18.56 8.48
C PHE A 372 7.09 -18.62 8.66
N TRP A 373 6.34 -18.12 7.69
CA TRP A 373 4.89 -18.03 7.76
C TRP A 373 4.22 -19.08 6.88
N GLN A 374 3.34 -19.86 7.48
CA GLN A 374 2.69 -21.01 6.83
C GLN A 374 1.37 -20.62 6.15
N GLU A 375 0.71 -19.58 6.65
CA GLU A 375 -0.55 -19.09 6.12
C GLU A 375 -0.34 -18.42 4.75
N ARG A 376 -1.36 -18.50 3.91
CA ARG A 376 -1.32 -17.98 2.53
C ARG A 376 -2.54 -17.14 2.23
N GLU A 377 -2.30 -15.97 1.67
CA GLU A 377 -3.34 -15.11 1.09
C GLU A 377 -3.41 -15.35 -0.41
N ALA A 378 -4.59 -15.70 -0.90
CA ALA A 378 -4.84 -15.83 -2.33
C ALA A 378 -4.91 -14.45 -2.98
N MET A 379 -3.95 -14.16 -3.82
CA MET A 379 -3.81 -12.89 -4.54
C MET A 379 -4.03 -13.06 -6.03
N GLY A 380 -4.42 -11.98 -6.70
CA GLY A 380 -4.57 -12.01 -8.15
C GLY A 380 -4.94 -10.65 -8.74
N THR A 381 -5.21 -10.63 -10.02
CA THR A 381 -5.72 -9.45 -10.72
C THR A 381 -7.16 -9.72 -11.16
N LEU A 382 -8.09 -8.90 -10.70
CA LEU A 382 -9.49 -8.92 -11.14
C LEU A 382 -9.66 -7.94 -12.31
N VAL A 383 -10.23 -8.42 -13.41
CA VAL A 383 -10.54 -7.64 -14.62
C VAL A 383 -12.04 -7.64 -14.79
N ILE A 384 -12.65 -6.46 -14.87
CA ILE A 384 -14.10 -6.26 -14.99
C ILE A 384 -14.38 -5.40 -16.22
N GLY A 385 -15.28 -5.86 -17.08
CA GLY A 385 -15.86 -5.05 -18.15
C GLY A 385 -16.97 -4.16 -17.58
N LEU A 386 -16.95 -2.87 -17.89
CA LEU A 386 -17.94 -1.92 -17.42
C LEU A 386 -19.22 -1.87 -18.27
N ARG A 387 -19.35 -2.78 -19.23
CA ARG A 387 -20.54 -2.96 -20.09
C ARG A 387 -20.77 -4.45 -20.29
N SER A 388 -22.01 -4.88 -20.43
CA SER A 388 -22.40 -6.28 -20.61
C SER A 388 -21.79 -6.92 -21.87
N ASN A 389 -21.50 -6.14 -22.89
CA ASN A 389 -20.89 -6.62 -24.15
C ASN A 389 -19.34 -6.58 -24.18
N ALA A 390 -18.68 -6.35 -23.04
CA ALA A 390 -17.23 -6.21 -22.95
C ALA A 390 -16.44 -7.53 -22.80
N ASP A 391 -17.07 -8.71 -22.98
CA ASP A 391 -16.43 -10.02 -22.83
C ASP A 391 -15.14 -10.20 -23.61
N ARG A 392 -15.12 -9.73 -24.87
CA ARG A 392 -13.95 -9.82 -25.72
C ARG A 392 -12.79 -9.01 -25.14
N ASP A 393 -13.06 -7.78 -24.71
CA ASP A 393 -12.06 -6.87 -24.15
C ASP A 393 -11.52 -7.41 -22.82
N VAL A 394 -12.39 -7.93 -21.95
CA VAL A 394 -12.01 -8.56 -20.67
C VAL A 394 -11.07 -9.75 -20.90
N ARG A 395 -11.41 -10.66 -21.82
CA ARG A 395 -10.55 -11.80 -22.16
C ARG A 395 -9.22 -11.36 -22.76
N GLN A 396 -9.21 -10.39 -23.66
CA GLN A 396 -8.01 -9.86 -24.29
C GLN A 396 -7.09 -9.22 -23.24
N VAL A 397 -7.62 -8.36 -22.38
CA VAL A 397 -6.88 -7.71 -21.29
C VAL A 397 -6.31 -8.75 -20.32
N GLY A 398 -7.14 -9.70 -19.85
CA GLY A 398 -6.71 -10.78 -18.96
C GLY A 398 -5.54 -11.58 -19.52
N THR A 399 -5.61 -11.95 -20.79
CA THR A 399 -4.54 -12.68 -21.51
C THR A 399 -3.26 -11.85 -21.59
N GLN A 400 -3.34 -10.58 -21.97
CA GLN A 400 -2.19 -9.68 -22.05
C GLN A 400 -1.48 -9.50 -20.70
N LEU A 401 -2.23 -9.30 -19.64
CA LEU A 401 -1.69 -9.16 -18.29
C LEU A 401 -0.99 -10.45 -17.81
N HIS A 402 -1.61 -11.60 -18.07
CA HIS A 402 -1.02 -12.90 -17.76
C HIS A 402 0.30 -13.15 -18.49
N MET A 403 0.32 -12.95 -19.79
CA MET A 403 1.52 -13.11 -20.61
C MET A 403 2.63 -12.16 -20.17
N TYR A 404 2.33 -10.89 -19.93
CA TYR A 404 3.28 -9.89 -19.47
C TYR A 404 3.90 -10.26 -18.12
N ARG A 405 3.08 -10.70 -17.15
CA ARG A 405 3.57 -11.13 -15.84
C ARG A 405 4.48 -12.36 -15.96
N ASN A 406 4.08 -13.36 -16.72
CA ASN A 406 4.88 -14.58 -16.94
C ASN A 406 6.23 -14.26 -17.58
N THR A 407 6.26 -13.41 -18.60
CA THR A 407 7.50 -12.99 -19.27
C THR A 407 8.44 -12.28 -18.29
N ARG A 408 7.91 -11.37 -17.46
CA ARG A 408 8.72 -10.70 -16.42
C ARG A 408 9.23 -11.66 -15.35
N ASN A 409 8.45 -12.65 -14.95
CA ASN A 409 8.87 -13.67 -13.98
C ASN A 409 9.99 -14.54 -14.56
N ILE A 410 9.85 -15.00 -15.79
CA ILE A 410 10.90 -15.79 -16.48
C ILE A 410 12.19 -14.96 -16.60
N ALA A 411 12.10 -13.71 -17.03
CA ALA A 411 13.25 -12.82 -17.13
C ALA A 411 13.94 -12.60 -15.76
N ARG A 412 13.17 -12.48 -14.68
CA ARG A 412 13.69 -12.38 -13.31
C ARG A 412 14.44 -13.66 -12.92
N ILE A 413 13.82 -14.83 -13.09
CA ILE A 413 14.43 -16.12 -12.74
C ILE A 413 15.73 -16.35 -13.52
N LEU A 414 15.74 -16.06 -14.82
CA LEU A 414 16.93 -16.19 -15.65
C LEU A 414 18.04 -15.24 -15.20
N ARG A 415 17.71 -13.99 -14.92
CA ARG A 415 18.66 -13.02 -14.39
C ARG A 415 19.27 -13.48 -13.06
N ASP A 416 18.44 -13.96 -12.15
CA ASP A 416 18.89 -14.40 -10.82
C ASP A 416 19.77 -15.67 -10.92
N LYS A 417 19.48 -16.60 -11.84
CA LYS A 417 20.34 -17.74 -12.17
C LYS A 417 21.70 -17.34 -12.77
N ILE A 418 21.71 -16.35 -13.65
CA ILE A 418 22.96 -15.85 -14.25
C ILE A 418 23.81 -15.16 -13.19
N LEU A 419 23.20 -14.38 -12.31
CA LEU A 419 23.90 -13.67 -11.25
C LEU A 419 24.44 -14.62 -10.19
N SER A 420 23.70 -15.66 -9.79
CA SER A 420 24.16 -16.67 -8.83
C SER A 420 25.36 -17.47 -9.37
N ARG A 421 25.43 -17.73 -10.68
CA ARG A 421 26.59 -18.37 -11.33
C ARG A 421 27.82 -17.46 -11.42
N ARG A 422 27.66 -16.15 -11.44
CA ARG A 422 28.78 -15.18 -11.51
C ARG A 422 29.37 -14.80 -10.15
N PHE A 423 28.65 -15.00 -9.07
CA PHE A 423 29.05 -14.63 -7.71
C PHE A 423 29.11 -15.82 -6.75
N GLY A 424 28.96 -17.03 -7.24
CA GLY A 424 29.00 -18.29 -6.49
C GLY A 424 30.25 -19.13 -6.80
N SER A 425 31.35 -18.45 -7.15
CA SER A 425 32.71 -19.07 -7.24
C SER A 425 33.66 -18.38 -6.29
#